data_b321f734d0e8d13ea0e602e3f6ba0ef7
#
_entry.id   b321f734d0e8d13ea0e602e3f6ba0ef7
#
_cell.length_a   1.000
_cell.length_b   1.000
_cell.length_c   1.000
_cell.angle_alpha   90.00
_cell.angle_beta   90.00
_cell.angle_gamma   90.00
#
_symmetry.space_group_name_H-M   'P 1'
#
loop_
_entity.id
_entity.type
_entity.pdbx_description
1 polymer ?
#
loop_
_entity_poly.entity_id
_entity_poly.type
_entity_poly.pdbx_seq_one_letter_code
_entity_poly.pdbx_strand_id
1 'polypeptide(L)'
;MPSTPRFWDQVWSLARPWRGRIAVVALCVVGAALAGVVPPLVVRHVVNADLVPRRTAGLVVSGLAYLGAIAAGAALVYLYSYLAAIVAQRIIVTIRVELFAHLSALPVSYLDQTPVGDTIGRATADVETIDTLFTDGITTLVGQAVSVVAIAVAMIVVSPMLSLVSLVVLPPLVFVSRWLQVRVRDAERATRVAVGELNTQLSETLGGADTIHAFRREEAFVVRFRRALHGTLVAQESSVRYNAFFTPVTALLSSTVIALLLFVGARGVFGTAGVNLGTLVAFVLLFQGFFAPIVALGDQWNAVQAALAGAERVLEVLDLPVEALPPAAEPIGDAGIELDDVTFGYQPGTPVLCDVSLVVRPGERVAIVGRTGSGKSTLLALAVGSYPPDSGEVRLAGRTPRDIDEPLRRRVVGVVPQHVQLFSGTLRDNVTLGDEGISDEAVRETLALVGLDGLAAALPEGLDTVLLGGGGGAGFALSAGQRQLVALARALVAEPLVLLLDEATAAIDASSDASFRAALADSAWSKGCAVVMVAHRISTARDADRVVVMEAGRVVEEGTPGDLVAAGGRFAALAALDEAGWSWEEQPPETDHQYLQPDEPEDR
;
A
#
# COMPACT_ATOMS: atom_id res chain seq x y z
N MET A 1 -9.07 20.22 -6.76
CA MET A 1 -7.88 20.22 -7.63
C MET A 1 -6.82 21.24 -7.18
N PRO A 2 -6.23 21.14 -5.98
CA PRO A 2 -5.15 22.04 -5.56
C PRO A 2 -3.73 21.43 -5.59
N SER A 3 -3.57 20.12 -5.77
CA SER A 3 -2.28 19.41 -5.57
C SER A 3 -1.46 19.13 -6.84
N THR A 4 -2.03 19.31 -8.02
CA THR A 4 -1.35 19.04 -9.31
C THR A 4 -0.03 19.80 -9.54
N PRO A 5 0.16 21.08 -9.15
CA PRO A 5 1.45 21.74 -9.37
C PRO A 5 2.58 21.15 -8.52
N ARG A 6 2.32 20.77 -7.26
CA ARG A 6 3.34 20.18 -6.36
C ARG A 6 3.86 18.84 -6.86
N PHE A 7 2.97 17.98 -7.36
CA PHE A 7 3.38 16.70 -7.93
C PHE A 7 4.37 16.89 -9.11
N TRP A 8 4.05 17.78 -10.04
CA TRP A 8 4.93 18.03 -11.17
C TRP A 8 6.26 18.66 -10.77
N ASP A 9 6.27 19.50 -9.74
CA ASP A 9 7.51 20.09 -9.20
C ASP A 9 8.41 19.02 -8.55
N GLN A 10 7.84 18.08 -7.78
CA GLN A 10 8.59 16.97 -7.20
C GLN A 10 9.10 16.02 -8.30
N VAL A 11 8.22 15.61 -9.22
CA VAL A 11 8.63 14.80 -10.37
C VAL A 11 9.74 15.48 -11.17
N TRP A 12 9.63 16.80 -11.40
CA TRP A 12 10.66 17.54 -12.10
C TRP A 12 11.99 17.58 -11.32
N SER A 13 11.94 17.68 -10.01
CA SER A 13 13.13 17.60 -9.16
C SER A 13 13.83 16.24 -9.27
N LEU A 14 13.07 15.16 -9.26
CA LEU A 14 13.56 13.78 -9.45
C LEU A 14 14.05 13.52 -10.89
N ALA A 15 13.44 14.17 -11.88
CA ALA A 15 13.82 14.06 -13.28
C ALA A 15 15.06 14.90 -13.66
N ARG A 16 15.40 15.92 -12.88
CA ARG A 16 16.56 16.82 -13.13
C ARG A 16 17.88 16.10 -13.45
N PRO A 17 18.29 15.07 -12.73
CA PRO A 17 19.53 14.35 -13.02
C PRO A 17 19.52 13.68 -14.41
N TRP A 18 18.33 13.38 -14.95
CA TRP A 18 18.15 12.63 -16.20
C TRP A 18 17.81 13.50 -17.41
N ARG A 19 17.84 14.84 -17.27
CA ARG A 19 17.44 15.80 -18.32
C ARG A 19 18.09 15.57 -19.69
N GLY A 20 19.34 15.11 -19.71
CA GLY A 20 20.03 14.76 -20.96
C GLY A 20 19.37 13.59 -21.68
N ARG A 21 19.02 12.52 -20.95
CA ARG A 21 18.32 11.35 -21.52
C ARG A 21 16.91 11.70 -21.95
N ILE A 22 16.20 12.52 -21.17
CA ILE A 22 14.86 13.02 -21.52
C ILE A 22 14.90 13.83 -22.81
N ALA A 23 15.93 14.66 -23.02
CA ALA A 23 16.11 15.41 -24.28
C ALA A 23 16.34 14.47 -25.48
N VAL A 24 17.13 13.40 -25.29
CA VAL A 24 17.33 12.38 -26.33
C VAL A 24 16.03 11.65 -26.64
N VAL A 25 15.24 11.27 -25.61
CA VAL A 25 13.92 10.67 -25.77
C VAL A 25 13.01 11.59 -26.59
N ALA A 26 12.92 12.87 -26.23
CA ALA A 26 12.11 13.84 -26.96
C ALA A 26 12.54 13.97 -28.44
N LEU A 27 13.84 14.01 -28.69
CA LEU A 27 14.38 14.07 -30.06
C LEU A 27 14.04 12.81 -30.85
N CYS A 28 14.17 11.62 -30.25
CA CYS A 28 13.82 10.35 -30.88
C CYS A 28 12.31 10.25 -31.15
N VAL A 29 11.45 10.74 -30.26
CA VAL A 29 10.00 10.78 -30.45
C VAL A 29 9.63 11.64 -31.67
N VAL A 30 10.20 12.85 -31.76
CA VAL A 30 10.01 13.73 -32.93
C VAL A 30 10.54 13.06 -34.19
N GLY A 31 11.74 12.47 -34.14
CA GLY A 31 12.34 11.76 -35.26
C GLY A 31 11.49 10.58 -35.74
N ALA A 32 10.95 9.79 -34.81
CA ALA A 32 10.07 8.65 -35.13
C ALA A 32 8.75 9.11 -35.80
N ALA A 33 8.14 10.19 -35.29
CA ALA A 33 6.95 10.76 -35.88
C ALA A 33 7.18 11.28 -37.32
N LEU A 34 8.30 11.95 -37.55
CA LEU A 34 8.70 12.39 -38.89
C LEU A 34 9.01 11.21 -39.82
N ALA A 35 9.73 10.19 -39.31
CA ALA A 35 10.00 8.96 -40.06
C ALA A 35 8.71 8.26 -40.50
N GLY A 36 7.66 8.28 -39.67
CA GLY A 36 6.34 7.70 -39.98
C GLY A 36 5.61 8.37 -41.16
N VAL A 37 5.94 9.62 -41.47
CA VAL A 37 5.38 10.35 -42.62
C VAL A 37 6.09 10.03 -43.94
N VAL A 38 7.35 9.56 -43.90
CA VAL A 38 8.18 9.28 -45.09
C VAL A 38 7.61 8.18 -45.98
N PRO A 39 7.15 7.00 -45.48
CA PRO A 39 6.64 5.91 -46.31
C PRO A 39 5.51 6.32 -47.28
N PRO A 40 4.44 7.05 -46.88
CA PRO A 40 3.44 7.58 -47.80
C PRO A 40 4.01 8.50 -48.88
N LEU A 41 5.02 9.33 -48.54
CA LEU A 41 5.66 10.23 -49.50
C LEU A 41 6.52 9.46 -50.53
N VAL A 42 7.21 8.40 -50.09
CA VAL A 42 7.93 7.51 -51.00
C VAL A 42 6.96 6.80 -51.95
N VAL A 43 5.83 6.31 -51.46
CA VAL A 43 4.78 5.71 -52.31
C VAL A 43 4.26 6.74 -53.34
N ARG A 44 4.07 8.02 -52.95
CA ARG A 44 3.74 9.10 -53.88
C ARG A 44 4.77 9.19 -55.01
N HIS A 45 6.05 9.18 -54.66
CA HIS A 45 7.15 9.26 -55.61
C HIS A 45 7.12 8.06 -56.57
N VAL A 46 7.04 6.81 -56.02
CA VAL A 46 7.00 5.59 -56.80
C VAL A 46 5.84 5.60 -57.81
N VAL A 47 4.65 6.00 -57.40
CA VAL A 47 3.47 6.04 -58.28
C VAL A 47 3.66 7.05 -59.41
N ASN A 48 4.15 8.27 -59.07
CA ASN A 48 4.25 9.35 -60.06
C ASN A 48 5.48 9.24 -60.99
N ALA A 49 6.64 8.81 -60.45
CA ALA A 49 7.91 8.79 -61.20
C ALA A 49 8.21 7.45 -61.88
N ASP A 50 7.73 6.33 -61.31
CA ASP A 50 8.07 4.99 -61.80
C ASP A 50 6.85 4.24 -62.41
N LEU A 51 5.71 4.16 -61.68
CA LEU A 51 4.61 3.31 -62.13
C LEU A 51 3.77 3.95 -63.26
N VAL A 52 3.43 5.24 -63.16
CA VAL A 52 2.62 5.91 -64.21
C VAL A 52 3.43 6.00 -65.50
N PRO A 53 4.74 6.40 -65.51
CA PRO A 53 5.56 6.39 -66.71
C PRO A 53 6.05 4.99 -67.14
N ARG A 54 5.74 3.92 -66.38
CA ARG A 54 6.17 2.52 -66.60
C ARG A 54 7.71 2.38 -66.60
N ARG A 55 8.41 3.09 -65.72
CA ARG A 55 9.85 3.01 -65.52
C ARG A 55 10.20 2.06 -64.36
N THR A 56 11.16 1.16 -64.55
CA THR A 56 11.60 0.22 -63.52
C THR A 56 12.90 0.60 -62.82
N ALA A 57 13.64 1.55 -63.40
CA ALA A 57 14.99 1.90 -62.93
C ALA A 57 15.03 2.51 -61.53
N GLY A 58 13.96 3.21 -61.08
CA GLY A 58 13.87 3.84 -59.75
C GLY A 58 13.30 2.94 -58.66
N LEU A 59 12.64 1.83 -58.99
CA LEU A 59 11.86 1.03 -58.02
C LEU A 59 12.74 0.45 -56.89
N VAL A 60 13.97 -0.01 -57.23
CA VAL A 60 14.87 -0.57 -56.19
C VAL A 60 15.31 0.50 -55.20
N VAL A 61 15.65 1.70 -55.66
CA VAL A 61 16.06 2.82 -54.80
C VAL A 61 14.92 3.28 -53.93
N SER A 62 13.74 3.43 -54.53
CA SER A 62 12.51 3.81 -53.76
C SER A 62 12.11 2.72 -52.76
N GLY A 63 12.25 1.44 -53.10
CA GLY A 63 12.02 0.33 -52.18
C GLY A 63 12.99 0.31 -51.02
N LEU A 64 14.27 0.54 -51.27
CA LEU A 64 15.29 0.70 -50.21
C LEU A 64 15.02 1.91 -49.34
N ALA A 65 14.60 3.05 -49.91
CA ALA A 65 14.24 4.25 -49.17
C ALA A 65 12.99 4.02 -48.28
N TYR A 66 12.00 3.29 -48.76
CA TYR A 66 10.81 2.89 -48.01
C TYR A 66 11.20 2.01 -46.80
N LEU A 67 11.97 0.93 -47.04
CA LEU A 67 12.44 0.04 -45.97
C LEU A 67 13.35 0.76 -44.99
N GLY A 68 14.23 1.62 -45.49
CA GLY A 68 15.11 2.44 -44.65
C GLY A 68 14.34 3.38 -43.74
N ALA A 69 13.27 4.00 -44.23
CA ALA A 69 12.41 4.88 -43.42
C ALA A 69 11.68 4.10 -42.30
N ILE A 70 11.15 2.91 -42.63
CA ILE A 70 10.51 2.06 -41.62
C ILE A 70 11.52 1.58 -40.59
N ALA A 71 12.69 1.11 -41.02
CA ALA A 71 13.74 0.63 -40.13
C ALA A 71 14.27 1.75 -39.21
N ALA A 72 14.48 2.97 -39.76
CA ALA A 72 14.88 4.13 -38.97
C ALA A 72 13.79 4.53 -37.96
N GLY A 73 12.52 4.53 -38.38
CA GLY A 73 11.41 4.77 -37.48
C GLY A 73 11.33 3.76 -36.33
N ALA A 74 11.43 2.45 -36.66
CA ALA A 74 11.42 1.38 -35.68
C ALA A 74 12.62 1.46 -34.71
N ALA A 75 13.81 1.79 -35.20
CA ALA A 75 15.00 1.99 -34.37
C ALA A 75 14.84 3.17 -33.41
N LEU A 76 14.25 4.28 -33.86
CA LEU A 76 13.96 5.44 -33.03
C LEU A 76 12.90 5.13 -31.95
N VAL A 77 11.85 4.39 -32.32
CA VAL A 77 10.83 3.90 -31.36
C VAL A 77 11.46 3.03 -30.30
N TYR A 78 12.26 2.04 -30.70
CA TYR A 78 12.99 1.18 -29.76
C TYR A 78 13.88 1.99 -28.81
N LEU A 79 14.65 2.92 -29.36
CA LEU A 79 15.59 3.73 -28.58
C LEU A 79 14.89 4.61 -27.55
N TYR A 80 13.84 5.33 -27.97
CA TYR A 80 13.14 6.20 -27.01
C TYR A 80 12.38 5.39 -25.96
N SER A 81 11.73 4.27 -26.33
CA SER A 81 11.03 3.41 -25.38
C SER A 81 11.99 2.82 -24.34
N TYR A 82 13.15 2.34 -24.78
CA TYR A 82 14.18 1.81 -23.90
C TYR A 82 14.74 2.85 -22.93
N LEU A 83 15.09 4.05 -23.43
CA LEU A 83 15.61 5.12 -22.59
C LEU A 83 14.56 5.67 -21.62
N ALA A 84 13.30 5.80 -22.07
CA ALA A 84 12.20 6.24 -21.23
C ALA A 84 11.94 5.25 -20.09
N ALA A 85 11.89 3.94 -20.40
CA ALA A 85 11.71 2.91 -19.38
C ALA A 85 12.81 2.92 -18.32
N ILE A 86 14.09 3.09 -18.70
CA ILE A 86 15.19 3.21 -17.73
C ILE A 86 15.00 4.43 -16.82
N VAL A 87 14.63 5.58 -17.37
CA VAL A 87 14.43 6.81 -16.58
C VAL A 87 13.23 6.62 -15.65
N ALA A 88 12.11 6.09 -16.15
CA ALA A 88 10.91 5.81 -15.38
C ALA A 88 11.22 4.90 -14.18
N GLN A 89 11.86 3.74 -14.41
CA GLN A 89 12.20 2.79 -13.37
C GLN A 89 13.09 3.39 -12.27
N ARG A 90 14.03 4.27 -12.63
CA ARG A 90 14.87 4.94 -11.64
C ARG A 90 14.08 5.93 -10.77
N ILE A 91 13.17 6.67 -11.36
CA ILE A 91 12.28 7.59 -10.63
C ILE A 91 11.37 6.78 -9.68
N ILE A 92 10.77 5.70 -10.17
CA ILE A 92 9.86 4.86 -9.39
C ILE A 92 10.56 4.19 -8.21
N VAL A 93 11.77 3.67 -8.39
CA VAL A 93 12.57 3.11 -7.28
C VAL A 93 12.79 4.19 -6.19
N THR A 94 13.10 5.41 -6.59
CA THR A 94 13.30 6.51 -5.64
C THR A 94 12.01 6.82 -4.87
N ILE A 95 10.87 6.94 -5.58
CA ILE A 95 9.55 7.17 -4.95
C ILE A 95 9.20 6.03 -3.98
N ARG A 96 9.41 4.77 -4.36
CA ARG A 96 9.13 3.62 -3.49
C ARG A 96 9.96 3.63 -2.21
N VAL A 97 11.26 3.91 -2.33
CA VAL A 97 12.15 3.98 -1.16
C VAL A 97 11.76 5.13 -0.25
N GLU A 98 11.49 6.32 -0.82
CA GLU A 98 11.08 7.50 -0.06
C GLU A 98 9.73 7.28 0.63
N LEU A 99 8.75 6.72 -0.08
CA LEU A 99 7.43 6.39 0.48
C LEU A 99 7.54 5.35 1.61
N PHE A 100 8.34 4.28 1.40
CA PHE A 100 8.53 3.26 2.43
C PHE A 100 9.22 3.82 3.67
N ALA A 101 10.28 4.62 3.49
CA ALA A 101 10.97 5.28 4.59
C ALA A 101 10.02 6.22 5.36
N HIS A 102 9.19 6.99 4.63
CA HIS A 102 8.20 7.88 5.23
C HIS A 102 7.12 7.12 6.01
N LEU A 103 6.54 6.07 5.41
CA LEU A 103 5.55 5.20 6.07
C LEU A 103 6.10 4.56 7.36
N SER A 104 7.38 4.16 7.35
CA SER A 104 8.05 3.59 8.51
C SER A 104 8.32 4.62 9.62
N ALA A 105 8.32 5.91 9.29
CA ALA A 105 8.54 7.01 10.23
C ALA A 105 7.23 7.69 10.68
N LEU A 106 6.06 7.24 10.19
CA LEU A 106 4.77 7.76 10.64
C LEU A 106 4.44 7.31 12.05
N PRO A 107 3.71 8.13 12.83
CA PRO A 107 3.29 7.78 14.17
C PRO A 107 2.35 6.55 14.17
N VAL A 108 2.41 5.76 15.25
CA VAL A 108 1.58 4.56 15.44
C VAL A 108 0.10 4.88 15.31
N SER A 109 -0.34 6.07 15.74
CA SER A 109 -1.73 6.53 15.61
C SER A 109 -2.27 6.53 14.17
N TYR A 110 -1.41 6.77 13.19
CA TYR A 110 -1.79 6.67 11.78
C TYR A 110 -1.98 5.21 11.35
N LEU A 111 -1.07 4.32 11.76
CA LEU A 111 -1.11 2.91 11.41
C LEU A 111 -2.33 2.19 12.03
N ASP A 112 -2.71 2.57 13.24
CA ASP A 112 -3.87 2.00 13.93
C ASP A 112 -5.21 2.45 13.32
N GLN A 113 -5.27 3.69 12.79
CA GLN A 113 -6.48 4.24 12.17
C GLN A 113 -6.62 3.86 10.68
N THR A 114 -5.52 3.47 10.04
CA THR A 114 -5.50 3.18 8.61
C THR A 114 -5.38 1.67 8.37
N PRO A 115 -6.32 1.04 7.64
CA PRO A 115 -6.22 -0.37 7.31
C PRO A 115 -4.89 -0.70 6.61
N VAL A 116 -4.22 -1.75 7.05
CA VAL A 116 -2.92 -2.18 6.49
C VAL A 116 -3.00 -2.42 4.97
N GLY A 117 -4.15 -2.96 4.49
CA GLY A 117 -4.39 -3.15 3.06
C GLY A 117 -4.39 -1.86 2.24
N ASP A 118 -4.87 -0.76 2.82
CA ASP A 118 -4.86 0.57 2.18
C ASP A 118 -3.43 1.12 2.06
N THR A 119 -2.65 0.97 3.13
CA THR A 119 -1.23 1.37 3.16
C THR A 119 -0.41 0.56 2.14
N ILE A 120 -0.62 -0.76 2.07
CA ILE A 120 0.01 -1.62 1.06
C ILE A 120 -0.44 -1.19 -0.34
N GLY A 121 -1.74 -0.91 -0.55
CA GLY A 121 -2.28 -0.44 -1.82
C GLY A 121 -1.61 0.84 -2.31
N ARG A 122 -1.38 1.81 -1.42
CA ARG A 122 -0.65 3.06 -1.73
C ARG A 122 0.81 2.80 -2.11
N ALA A 123 1.49 1.91 -1.39
CA ALA A 123 2.89 1.56 -1.66
C ALA A 123 3.09 0.69 -2.92
N THR A 124 2.05 -0.01 -3.38
CA THR A 124 2.11 -0.92 -4.53
C THR A 124 1.30 -0.42 -5.71
N ALA A 125 -0.02 -0.55 -5.67
CA ALA A 125 -0.91 -0.26 -6.81
C ALA A 125 -0.89 1.20 -7.24
N ASP A 126 -0.85 2.17 -6.31
CA ASP A 126 -0.81 3.59 -6.66
C ASP A 126 0.53 3.95 -7.29
N VAL A 127 1.64 3.43 -6.78
CA VAL A 127 2.96 3.64 -7.38
C VAL A 127 3.06 2.95 -8.75
N GLU A 128 2.41 1.79 -8.95
CA GLU A 128 2.34 1.11 -10.25
C GLU A 128 1.56 1.93 -11.30
N THR A 129 0.47 2.62 -10.91
CA THR A 129 -0.22 3.54 -11.83
C THR A 129 0.65 4.72 -12.24
N ILE A 130 1.51 5.21 -11.34
CA ILE A 130 2.51 6.23 -11.64
C ILE A 130 3.57 5.68 -12.59
N ASP A 131 4.05 4.44 -12.37
CA ASP A 131 5.03 3.78 -13.24
C ASP A 131 4.50 3.64 -14.68
N THR A 132 3.27 3.17 -14.86
CA THR A 132 2.66 3.06 -16.19
C THR A 132 2.56 4.41 -16.91
N LEU A 133 2.31 5.49 -16.19
CA LEU A 133 2.32 6.83 -16.77
C LEU A 133 3.72 7.25 -17.28
N PHE A 134 4.76 6.99 -16.50
CA PHE A 134 6.11 7.39 -16.87
C PHE A 134 6.73 6.47 -17.94
N THR A 135 6.46 5.18 -17.88
CA THR A 135 7.03 4.20 -18.82
C THR A 135 6.38 4.31 -20.20
N ASP A 136 5.05 4.27 -20.25
CA ASP A 136 4.30 4.23 -21.51
C ASP A 136 3.45 5.49 -21.76
N GLY A 137 2.90 6.08 -20.70
CA GLY A 137 1.90 7.13 -20.81
C GLY A 137 2.44 8.41 -21.45
N ILE A 138 3.47 9.03 -20.88
CA ILE A 138 4.00 10.32 -21.33
C ILE A 138 4.63 10.18 -22.72
N THR A 139 5.41 9.14 -22.97
CA THR A 139 6.06 8.91 -24.26
C THR A 139 5.06 8.68 -25.37
N THR A 140 4.01 7.91 -25.08
CA THR A 140 2.91 7.64 -26.03
C THR A 140 2.10 8.92 -26.29
N LEU A 141 1.72 9.67 -25.24
CA LEU A 141 0.98 10.93 -25.40
C LEU A 141 1.74 11.93 -26.27
N VAL A 142 3.01 12.18 -25.94
CA VAL A 142 3.85 13.12 -26.70
C VAL A 142 4.09 12.59 -28.12
N GLY A 143 4.40 11.31 -28.26
CA GLY A 143 4.63 10.66 -29.55
C GLY A 143 3.40 10.74 -30.46
N GLN A 144 2.23 10.42 -29.94
CA GLN A 144 0.97 10.47 -30.71
C GLN A 144 0.57 11.92 -31.03
N ALA A 145 0.76 12.87 -30.12
CA ALA A 145 0.50 14.28 -30.38
C ALA A 145 1.39 14.83 -31.51
N VAL A 146 2.69 14.53 -31.45
CA VAL A 146 3.65 14.92 -32.50
C VAL A 146 3.31 14.24 -33.82
N SER A 147 2.90 12.96 -33.81
CA SER A 147 2.50 12.22 -35.00
C SER A 147 1.24 12.83 -35.65
N VAL A 148 0.23 13.19 -34.87
CA VAL A 148 -0.98 13.89 -35.37
C VAL A 148 -0.58 15.19 -36.08
N VAL A 149 0.27 16.00 -35.47
CA VAL A 149 0.74 17.25 -36.06
C VAL A 149 1.57 17.00 -37.33
N ALA A 150 2.50 16.05 -37.30
CA ALA A 150 3.34 15.72 -38.46
C ALA A 150 2.51 15.22 -39.65
N ILE A 151 1.56 14.32 -39.40
CA ILE A 151 0.65 13.79 -40.44
C ILE A 151 -0.25 14.91 -40.96
N ALA A 152 -0.85 15.76 -40.12
CA ALA A 152 -1.69 16.88 -40.53
C ALA A 152 -0.93 17.88 -41.42
N VAL A 153 0.30 18.24 -41.02
CA VAL A 153 1.18 19.10 -41.84
C VAL A 153 1.50 18.44 -43.18
N ALA A 154 1.85 17.15 -43.17
CA ALA A 154 2.11 16.40 -44.41
C ALA A 154 0.91 16.35 -45.33
N MET A 155 -0.32 16.16 -44.82
CA MET A 155 -1.56 16.16 -45.60
C MET A 155 -1.77 17.52 -46.27
N ILE A 156 -1.60 18.63 -45.52
CA ILE A 156 -1.74 20.00 -46.06
C ILE A 156 -0.69 20.26 -47.16
N VAL A 157 0.56 19.85 -46.95
CA VAL A 157 1.65 20.03 -47.95
C VAL A 157 1.43 19.14 -49.19
N VAL A 158 0.92 17.92 -49.00
CA VAL A 158 0.66 17.00 -50.13
C VAL A 158 -0.49 17.46 -51.00
N SER A 159 -1.63 17.88 -50.43
CA SER A 159 -2.77 18.43 -51.14
C SER A 159 -3.68 19.26 -50.20
N PRO A 160 -3.63 20.61 -50.29
CA PRO A 160 -4.52 21.47 -49.51
C PRO A 160 -6.02 21.24 -49.79
N MET A 161 -6.34 20.90 -51.04
CA MET A 161 -7.74 20.63 -51.45
C MET A 161 -8.30 19.38 -50.79
N LEU A 162 -7.56 18.26 -50.79
CA LEU A 162 -8.00 17.02 -50.14
C LEU A 162 -8.02 17.18 -48.61
N SER A 163 -7.11 17.99 -48.05
CA SER A 163 -7.10 18.33 -46.64
C SER A 163 -8.36 19.11 -46.20
N LEU A 164 -8.82 20.03 -47.03
CA LEU A 164 -10.06 20.75 -46.77
C LEU A 164 -11.28 19.80 -46.78
N VAL A 165 -11.33 18.89 -47.75
CA VAL A 165 -12.39 17.85 -47.81
C VAL A 165 -12.34 16.98 -46.53
N SER A 166 -11.16 16.55 -46.12
CA SER A 166 -10.99 15.78 -44.89
C SER A 166 -11.45 16.55 -43.63
N LEU A 167 -11.17 17.86 -43.58
CA LEU A 167 -11.57 18.72 -42.47
C LEU A 167 -13.09 18.83 -42.31
N VAL A 168 -13.83 18.81 -43.40
CA VAL A 168 -15.32 18.86 -43.39
C VAL A 168 -15.92 17.55 -42.88
N VAL A 169 -15.25 16.41 -43.13
CA VAL A 169 -15.77 15.08 -42.78
C VAL A 169 -15.29 14.64 -41.38
N LEU A 170 -14.21 15.20 -40.88
CA LEU A 170 -13.66 14.92 -39.54
C LEU A 170 -14.66 15.16 -38.39
N PRO A 171 -15.39 16.28 -38.30
CA PRO A 171 -16.31 16.55 -37.20
C PRO A 171 -17.40 15.50 -37.02
N PRO A 172 -18.15 15.06 -38.05
CA PRO A 172 -19.10 13.96 -37.89
C PRO A 172 -18.49 12.66 -37.41
N LEU A 173 -17.31 12.32 -37.92
CA LEU A 173 -16.60 11.11 -37.52
C LEU A 173 -16.18 11.17 -36.02
N VAL A 174 -15.61 12.29 -35.59
CA VAL A 174 -15.23 12.52 -34.18
C VAL A 174 -16.45 12.48 -33.27
N PHE A 175 -17.55 13.07 -33.70
CA PHE A 175 -18.81 13.07 -32.93
C PHE A 175 -19.35 11.66 -32.72
N VAL A 176 -19.45 10.85 -33.77
CA VAL A 176 -19.94 9.46 -33.69
C VAL A 176 -18.99 8.60 -32.84
N SER A 177 -17.68 8.71 -33.06
CA SER A 177 -16.68 7.98 -32.27
C SER A 177 -16.76 8.35 -30.79
N ARG A 178 -16.87 9.65 -30.46
CA ARG A 178 -16.97 10.13 -29.08
C ARG A 178 -18.30 9.72 -28.42
N TRP A 179 -19.41 9.74 -29.15
CA TRP A 179 -20.71 9.27 -28.66
C TRP A 179 -20.64 7.78 -28.30
N LEU A 180 -20.01 6.97 -29.15
CA LEU A 180 -19.84 5.53 -28.90
C LEU A 180 -18.86 5.24 -27.75
N GLN A 181 -17.74 5.97 -27.68
CA GLN A 181 -16.78 5.87 -26.57
C GLN A 181 -17.41 6.13 -25.19
N VAL A 182 -18.33 7.10 -25.09
CA VAL A 182 -19.05 7.37 -23.83
C VAL A 182 -19.87 6.13 -23.42
N ARG A 183 -20.57 5.49 -24.37
CA ARG A 183 -21.37 4.27 -24.10
C ARG A 183 -20.50 3.08 -23.67
N VAL A 184 -19.36 2.90 -24.32
CA VAL A 184 -18.37 1.88 -23.91
C VAL A 184 -17.88 2.16 -22.48
N ARG A 185 -17.51 3.40 -22.18
CA ARG A 185 -17.03 3.80 -20.85
C ARG A 185 -18.06 3.56 -19.75
N ASP A 186 -19.34 3.90 -20.01
CA ASP A 186 -20.40 3.71 -19.02
C ASP A 186 -20.65 2.22 -18.75
N ALA A 187 -20.63 1.39 -19.81
CA ALA A 187 -20.74 -0.07 -19.67
C ALA A 187 -19.54 -0.69 -18.92
N GLU A 188 -18.33 -0.21 -19.17
CA GLU A 188 -17.13 -0.65 -18.42
C GLU A 188 -17.17 -0.24 -16.95
N ARG A 189 -17.73 0.95 -16.64
CA ARG A 189 -17.95 1.36 -15.24
C ARG A 189 -18.93 0.44 -14.53
N ALA A 190 -20.04 0.10 -15.18
CA ALA A 190 -21.02 -0.84 -14.63
C ALA A 190 -20.40 -2.22 -14.39
N THR A 191 -19.57 -2.70 -15.31
CA THR A 191 -18.82 -3.96 -15.15
C THR A 191 -17.87 -3.91 -13.95
N ARG A 192 -17.12 -2.82 -13.75
CA ARG A 192 -16.24 -2.66 -12.59
C ARG A 192 -16.98 -2.68 -11.26
N VAL A 193 -18.15 -2.03 -11.19
CA VAL A 193 -18.99 -2.06 -9.99
C VAL A 193 -19.45 -3.49 -9.70
N ALA A 194 -19.96 -4.21 -10.70
CA ALA A 194 -20.44 -5.57 -10.55
C ALA A 194 -19.31 -6.55 -10.15
N VAL A 195 -18.10 -6.38 -10.70
CA VAL A 195 -16.91 -7.17 -10.30
C VAL A 195 -16.50 -6.83 -8.87
N GLY A 196 -16.59 -5.56 -8.45
CA GLY A 196 -16.34 -5.15 -7.07
C GLY A 196 -17.28 -5.85 -6.07
N GLU A 197 -18.59 -5.88 -6.36
CA GLU A 197 -19.58 -6.59 -5.54
C GLU A 197 -19.30 -8.10 -5.47
N LEU A 198 -18.91 -8.72 -6.60
CA LEU A 198 -18.52 -10.13 -6.65
C LEU A 198 -17.29 -10.41 -5.78
N ASN A 199 -16.27 -9.57 -5.84
CA ASN A 199 -15.04 -9.71 -5.05
C ASN A 199 -15.31 -9.53 -3.54
N THR A 200 -16.15 -8.56 -3.17
CA THR A 200 -16.58 -8.37 -1.76
C THR A 200 -17.24 -9.64 -1.25
N GLN A 201 -18.19 -10.20 -2.00
CA GLN A 201 -18.90 -11.40 -1.61
C GLN A 201 -17.99 -12.64 -1.55
N LEU A 202 -17.01 -12.74 -2.46
CA LEU A 202 -16.01 -13.81 -2.43
C LEU A 202 -15.14 -13.70 -1.18
N SER A 203 -14.67 -12.49 -0.85
CA SER A 203 -13.87 -12.23 0.35
C SER A 203 -14.62 -12.56 1.63
N GLU A 204 -15.90 -12.14 1.76
CA GLU A 204 -16.76 -12.48 2.90
C GLU A 204 -16.96 -13.99 3.03
N THR A 205 -17.23 -14.66 1.90
CA THR A 205 -17.49 -16.12 1.90
C THR A 205 -16.24 -16.92 2.29
N LEU A 206 -15.07 -16.53 1.78
CA LEU A 206 -13.80 -17.19 2.11
C LEU A 206 -13.36 -16.87 3.56
N GLY A 207 -13.50 -15.61 3.98
CA GLY A 207 -13.18 -15.21 5.35
C GLY A 207 -14.10 -15.86 6.41
N GLY A 208 -15.36 -16.17 6.03
CA GLY A 208 -16.31 -16.85 6.90
C GLY A 208 -16.45 -18.36 6.65
N ALA A 209 -15.53 -19.00 5.91
CA ALA A 209 -15.65 -20.39 5.48
C ALA A 209 -15.88 -21.36 6.64
N ASP A 210 -15.14 -21.23 7.74
CA ASP A 210 -15.28 -22.08 8.93
C ASP A 210 -16.69 -21.99 9.52
N THR A 211 -17.25 -20.78 9.60
CA THR A 211 -18.61 -20.54 10.08
C THR A 211 -19.65 -21.17 9.13
N ILE A 212 -19.46 -20.97 7.81
CA ILE A 212 -20.36 -21.54 6.80
C ILE A 212 -20.40 -23.06 6.90
N HIS A 213 -19.23 -23.71 7.03
CA HIS A 213 -19.09 -25.15 7.22
C HIS A 213 -19.71 -25.63 8.54
N ALA A 214 -19.46 -24.91 9.65
CA ALA A 214 -20.02 -25.26 10.95
C ALA A 214 -21.56 -25.28 10.93
N PHE A 215 -22.19 -24.35 10.19
CA PHE A 215 -23.66 -24.28 10.06
C PHE A 215 -24.21 -25.01 8.83
N ARG A 216 -23.38 -25.69 8.03
CA ARG A 216 -23.76 -26.41 6.78
C ARG A 216 -24.61 -25.56 5.83
N ARG A 217 -24.16 -24.32 5.58
CA ARG A 217 -24.88 -23.35 4.74
C ARG A 217 -24.22 -23.09 3.40
N GLU A 218 -23.33 -23.95 2.93
CA GLU A 218 -22.55 -23.80 1.70
C GLU A 218 -23.44 -23.54 0.49
N GLU A 219 -24.56 -24.29 0.35
CA GLU A 219 -25.45 -24.15 -0.80
C GLU A 219 -26.09 -22.73 -0.86
N ALA A 220 -26.45 -22.16 0.28
CA ALA A 220 -27.02 -20.82 0.34
C ALA A 220 -26.01 -19.76 -0.15
N PHE A 221 -24.73 -19.91 0.21
CA PHE A 221 -23.66 -19.00 -0.24
C PHE A 221 -23.33 -19.21 -1.72
N VAL A 222 -23.34 -20.45 -2.23
CA VAL A 222 -23.20 -20.74 -3.67
C VAL A 222 -24.33 -20.07 -4.47
N VAL A 223 -25.58 -20.13 -3.99
CA VAL A 223 -26.71 -19.45 -4.66
C VAL A 223 -26.53 -17.93 -4.65
N ARG A 224 -26.04 -17.35 -3.56
CA ARG A 224 -25.74 -15.92 -3.47
C ARG A 224 -24.63 -15.52 -4.45
N PHE A 225 -23.54 -16.28 -4.47
CA PHE A 225 -22.43 -16.06 -5.40
C PHE A 225 -22.87 -16.17 -6.87
N ARG A 226 -23.73 -17.14 -7.21
CA ARG A 226 -24.28 -17.26 -8.58
C ARG A 226 -25.08 -16.04 -8.99
N ARG A 227 -25.82 -15.40 -8.07
CA ARG A 227 -26.55 -14.14 -8.40
C ARG A 227 -25.60 -12.99 -8.69
N ALA A 228 -24.56 -12.81 -7.86
CA ALA A 228 -23.56 -11.78 -8.10
C ALA A 228 -22.83 -12.02 -9.43
N LEU A 229 -22.45 -13.27 -9.71
CA LEU A 229 -21.84 -13.66 -10.97
C LEU A 229 -22.75 -13.38 -12.19
N HIS A 230 -24.06 -13.66 -12.05
CA HIS A 230 -25.02 -13.32 -13.12
C HIS A 230 -25.11 -11.80 -13.35
N GLY A 231 -25.10 -10.99 -12.28
CA GLY A 231 -25.02 -9.54 -12.39
C GLY A 231 -23.77 -9.07 -13.15
N THR A 232 -22.63 -9.66 -12.83
CA THR A 232 -21.35 -9.40 -13.53
C THR A 232 -21.42 -9.79 -14.99
N LEU A 233 -22.02 -10.95 -15.33
CA LEU A 233 -22.19 -11.40 -16.72
C LEU A 233 -23.05 -10.43 -17.54
N VAL A 234 -24.17 -9.98 -17.00
CA VAL A 234 -25.05 -9.01 -17.69
C VAL A 234 -24.34 -7.69 -17.97
N ALA A 235 -23.59 -7.17 -16.98
CA ALA A 235 -22.77 -5.98 -17.15
C ALA A 235 -21.68 -6.19 -18.21
N GLN A 236 -21.00 -7.34 -18.17
CA GLN A 236 -19.95 -7.71 -19.12
C GLN A 236 -20.49 -7.84 -20.55
N GLU A 237 -21.63 -8.51 -20.74
CA GLU A 237 -22.28 -8.62 -22.05
C GLU A 237 -22.61 -7.24 -22.65
N SER A 238 -23.07 -6.30 -21.82
CA SER A 238 -23.30 -4.92 -22.24
C SER A 238 -22.01 -4.24 -22.70
N SER A 239 -20.93 -4.39 -21.95
CA SER A 239 -19.61 -3.85 -22.30
C SER A 239 -19.08 -4.46 -23.61
N VAL A 240 -19.10 -5.80 -23.72
CA VAL A 240 -18.67 -6.51 -24.92
C VAL A 240 -19.49 -6.08 -26.14
N ARG A 241 -20.80 -5.91 -26.02
CA ARG A 241 -21.66 -5.47 -27.11
C ARG A 241 -21.27 -4.10 -27.65
N TYR A 242 -21.08 -3.10 -26.78
CA TYR A 242 -20.65 -1.77 -27.21
C TYR A 242 -19.23 -1.78 -27.79
N ASN A 243 -18.30 -2.50 -27.20
CA ASN A 243 -16.95 -2.67 -27.72
C ASN A 243 -16.94 -3.39 -29.09
N ALA A 244 -17.77 -4.42 -29.27
CA ALA A 244 -17.90 -5.13 -30.55
C ALA A 244 -18.45 -4.24 -31.66
N PHE A 245 -19.31 -3.26 -31.35
CA PHE A 245 -19.80 -2.28 -32.34
C PHE A 245 -18.80 -1.16 -32.63
N PHE A 246 -17.91 -0.84 -31.70
CA PHE A 246 -16.99 0.29 -31.85
C PHE A 246 -16.08 0.13 -33.08
N THR A 247 -15.41 -1.02 -33.21
CA THR A 247 -14.45 -1.27 -34.31
C THR A 247 -15.11 -1.30 -35.69
N PRO A 248 -16.22 -2.03 -35.94
CA PRO A 248 -16.89 -2.02 -37.24
C PRO A 248 -17.45 -0.64 -37.61
N VAL A 249 -18.03 0.08 -36.67
CA VAL A 249 -18.60 1.43 -36.96
C VAL A 249 -17.51 2.43 -37.32
N THR A 250 -16.41 2.45 -36.58
CA THR A 250 -15.27 3.33 -36.87
C THR A 250 -14.59 2.93 -38.20
N ALA A 251 -14.46 1.64 -38.49
CA ALA A 251 -13.94 1.15 -39.78
C ALA A 251 -14.86 1.56 -40.96
N LEU A 252 -16.19 1.40 -40.81
CA LEU A 252 -17.14 1.79 -41.83
C LEU A 252 -17.08 3.30 -42.10
N LEU A 253 -17.04 4.12 -41.05
CA LEU A 253 -16.93 5.58 -41.16
C LEU A 253 -15.61 5.97 -41.86
N SER A 254 -14.48 5.39 -41.45
CA SER A 254 -13.18 5.63 -42.08
C SER A 254 -13.20 5.23 -43.57
N SER A 255 -13.77 4.06 -43.90
CA SER A 255 -13.90 3.60 -45.28
C SER A 255 -14.81 4.51 -46.13
N THR A 256 -15.87 5.04 -45.54
CA THR A 256 -16.76 6.00 -46.22
C THR A 256 -16.01 7.30 -46.56
N VAL A 257 -15.18 7.79 -45.63
CA VAL A 257 -14.34 8.97 -45.87
C VAL A 257 -13.32 8.68 -46.99
N ILE A 258 -12.66 7.52 -46.94
CA ILE A 258 -11.71 7.11 -47.98
C ILE A 258 -12.39 7.02 -49.33
N ALA A 259 -13.60 6.44 -49.42
CA ALA A 259 -14.38 6.37 -50.67
C ALA A 259 -14.71 7.77 -51.20
N LEU A 260 -15.07 8.71 -50.30
CA LEU A 260 -15.32 10.09 -50.67
C LEU A 260 -14.06 10.81 -51.18
N LEU A 261 -12.93 10.60 -50.49
CA LEU A 261 -11.63 11.14 -50.92
C LEU A 261 -11.20 10.58 -52.28
N LEU A 262 -11.41 9.30 -52.53
CA LEU A 262 -11.16 8.67 -53.82
C LEU A 262 -12.06 9.24 -54.90
N PHE A 263 -13.34 9.42 -54.61
CA PHE A 263 -14.31 10.01 -55.56
C PHE A 263 -13.97 11.46 -55.95
N VAL A 264 -13.72 12.30 -54.93
CA VAL A 264 -13.33 13.70 -55.15
C VAL A 264 -11.95 13.81 -55.79
N GLY A 265 -10.99 12.99 -55.32
CA GLY A 265 -9.64 12.96 -55.84
C GLY A 265 -9.55 12.46 -57.28
N ALA A 266 -10.34 11.41 -57.63
CA ALA A 266 -10.43 10.94 -59.02
C ALA A 266 -10.96 12.05 -59.99
N ARG A 267 -11.96 12.83 -59.55
CA ARG A 267 -12.41 14.00 -60.34
C ARG A 267 -11.32 15.06 -60.46
N GLY A 268 -10.53 15.28 -59.40
CA GLY A 268 -9.37 16.19 -59.41
C GLY A 268 -8.21 15.70 -60.30
N VAL A 269 -7.98 14.38 -60.38
CA VAL A 269 -6.96 13.75 -61.26
C VAL A 269 -7.35 13.88 -62.73
N PHE A 270 -8.64 13.71 -63.06
CA PHE A 270 -9.16 13.82 -64.42
C PHE A 270 -9.62 15.23 -64.80
N GLY A 271 -9.57 16.19 -63.87
CA GLY A 271 -9.94 17.59 -64.05
C GLY A 271 -8.72 18.54 -63.97
N THR A 272 -9.00 19.83 -63.94
CA THR A 272 -8.01 20.92 -63.93
C THR A 272 -7.34 21.15 -62.55
N ALA A 273 -7.65 20.35 -61.53
CA ALA A 273 -7.23 20.62 -60.13
C ALA A 273 -5.81 20.15 -59.77
N GLY A 274 -5.03 19.63 -60.70
CA GLY A 274 -3.60 19.33 -60.51
C GLY A 274 -3.25 18.19 -59.50
N VAL A 275 -4.23 17.33 -59.13
CA VAL A 275 -4.01 16.19 -58.24
C VAL A 275 -3.52 15.00 -59.06
N ASN A 276 -2.30 14.49 -58.78
CA ASN A 276 -1.75 13.31 -59.44
C ASN A 276 -2.18 12.02 -58.70
N LEU A 277 -2.16 10.87 -59.42
CA LEU A 277 -2.53 9.58 -58.83
C LEU A 277 -1.70 9.22 -57.58
N GLY A 278 -0.38 9.45 -57.61
CA GLY A 278 0.46 9.24 -56.44
C GLY A 278 0.14 10.18 -55.26
N THR A 279 -0.29 11.42 -55.55
CA THR A 279 -0.77 12.35 -54.50
C THR A 279 -2.02 11.82 -53.83
N LEU A 280 -2.96 11.27 -54.59
CA LEU A 280 -4.20 10.68 -54.06
C LEU A 280 -3.90 9.45 -53.18
N VAL A 281 -3.04 8.54 -53.66
CA VAL A 281 -2.64 7.35 -52.90
C VAL A 281 -1.93 7.72 -51.59
N ALA A 282 -0.96 8.62 -51.67
CA ALA A 282 -0.24 9.08 -50.46
C ALA A 282 -1.17 9.77 -49.47
N PHE A 283 -2.13 10.57 -49.96
CA PHE A 283 -3.10 11.23 -49.09
C PHE A 283 -4.01 10.25 -48.35
N VAL A 284 -4.48 9.20 -49.05
CA VAL A 284 -5.28 8.13 -48.44
C VAL A 284 -4.47 7.40 -47.35
N LEU A 285 -3.20 7.10 -47.62
CA LEU A 285 -2.32 6.45 -46.63
C LEU A 285 -2.08 7.36 -45.40
N LEU A 286 -1.81 8.64 -45.59
CA LEU A 286 -1.67 9.62 -44.51
C LEU A 286 -2.97 9.73 -43.71
N PHE A 287 -4.12 9.80 -44.39
CA PHE A 287 -5.43 9.89 -43.76
C PHE A 287 -5.74 8.64 -42.90
N GLN A 288 -5.41 7.42 -43.38
CA GLN A 288 -5.53 6.19 -42.59
C GLN A 288 -4.63 6.23 -41.35
N GLY A 289 -3.40 6.70 -41.49
CA GLY A 289 -2.44 6.86 -40.39
C GLY A 289 -2.83 7.94 -39.38
N PHE A 290 -3.75 8.86 -39.71
CA PHE A 290 -4.12 9.98 -38.84
C PHE A 290 -5.02 9.57 -37.67
N PHE A 291 -5.83 8.52 -37.80
CA PHE A 291 -6.82 8.15 -36.79
C PHE A 291 -6.21 7.33 -35.63
N ALA A 292 -5.26 6.45 -35.90
CA ALA A 292 -4.66 5.61 -34.87
C ALA A 292 -4.04 6.43 -33.72
N PRO A 293 -3.27 7.51 -33.97
CA PRO A 293 -2.77 8.40 -32.95
C PRO A 293 -3.88 9.10 -32.13
N ILE A 294 -4.98 9.49 -32.76
CA ILE A 294 -6.09 10.18 -32.07
C ILE A 294 -6.79 9.23 -31.09
N VAL A 295 -7.02 7.99 -31.49
CA VAL A 295 -7.62 6.98 -30.62
C VAL A 295 -6.69 6.69 -29.45
N ALA A 296 -5.39 6.48 -29.71
CA ALA A 296 -4.38 6.24 -28.68
C ALA A 296 -4.29 7.39 -27.67
N LEU A 297 -4.41 8.65 -28.10
CA LEU A 297 -4.48 9.80 -27.18
C LEU A 297 -5.69 9.74 -26.26
N GLY A 298 -6.83 9.27 -26.76
CA GLY A 298 -8.05 9.10 -25.96
C GLY A 298 -7.89 8.02 -24.89
N ASP A 299 -7.28 6.90 -25.21
CA ASP A 299 -7.05 5.79 -24.29
C ASP A 299 -6.04 6.18 -23.21
N GLN A 300 -4.95 6.85 -23.60
CA GLN A 300 -3.92 7.33 -22.66
C GLN A 300 -4.43 8.39 -21.69
N TRP A 301 -5.44 9.16 -22.04
CA TRP A 301 -6.01 10.14 -21.12
C TRP A 301 -6.57 9.52 -19.84
N ASN A 302 -7.16 8.33 -19.94
CA ASN A 302 -7.65 7.59 -18.77
C ASN A 302 -6.48 7.12 -17.88
N ALA A 303 -5.38 6.66 -18.48
CA ALA A 303 -4.18 6.27 -17.74
C ALA A 303 -3.56 7.47 -17.00
N VAL A 304 -3.52 8.65 -17.63
CA VAL A 304 -3.07 9.90 -16.98
C VAL A 304 -3.94 10.23 -15.78
N GLN A 305 -5.27 10.17 -15.92
CA GLN A 305 -6.17 10.46 -14.80
C GLN A 305 -6.00 9.47 -13.64
N ALA A 306 -5.82 8.18 -13.93
CA ALA A 306 -5.58 7.16 -12.91
C ALA A 306 -4.25 7.42 -12.18
N ALA A 307 -3.19 7.73 -12.92
CA ALA A 307 -1.88 8.03 -12.35
C ALA A 307 -1.86 9.31 -11.52
N LEU A 308 -2.57 10.36 -11.95
CA LEU A 308 -2.72 11.59 -11.16
C LEU A 308 -3.45 11.32 -9.84
N ALA A 309 -4.50 10.50 -9.86
CA ALA A 309 -5.20 10.10 -8.64
C ALA A 309 -4.34 9.25 -7.71
N GLY A 310 -3.54 8.31 -8.26
CA GLY A 310 -2.56 7.55 -7.48
C GLY A 310 -1.47 8.43 -6.88
N ALA A 311 -0.96 9.38 -7.67
CA ALA A 311 0.02 10.34 -7.22
C ALA A 311 -0.50 11.25 -6.09
N GLU A 312 -1.75 11.69 -6.16
CA GLU A 312 -2.39 12.49 -5.11
C GLU A 312 -2.43 11.72 -3.79
N ARG A 313 -2.83 10.43 -3.81
CA ARG A 313 -2.83 9.59 -2.60
C ARG A 313 -1.43 9.31 -2.03
N VAL A 314 -0.42 9.14 -2.90
CA VAL A 314 0.98 8.99 -2.47
C VAL A 314 1.48 10.28 -1.81
N LEU A 315 1.17 11.45 -2.41
CA LEU A 315 1.56 12.75 -1.86
C LEU A 315 0.86 13.05 -0.53
N GLU A 316 -0.42 12.69 -0.39
CA GLU A 316 -1.14 12.82 0.89
C GLU A 316 -0.40 12.09 2.02
N VAL A 317 0.17 10.91 1.74
CA VAL A 317 0.99 10.19 2.73
C VAL A 317 2.31 10.90 2.99
N LEU A 318 3.02 11.34 1.95
CA LEU A 318 4.30 12.03 2.08
C LEU A 318 4.19 13.42 2.75
N ASP A 319 3.02 14.04 2.74
CA ASP A 319 2.74 15.30 3.41
C ASP A 319 2.38 15.12 4.90
N LEU A 320 2.16 13.88 5.37
CA LEU A 320 1.89 13.62 6.79
C LEU A 320 3.14 13.93 7.64
N PRO A 321 2.96 14.49 8.83
CA PRO A 321 4.08 14.73 9.71
C PRO A 321 4.66 13.42 10.22
N VAL A 322 5.95 13.21 10.01
CA VAL A 322 6.71 12.10 10.60
C VAL A 322 7.06 12.40 12.05
N GLU A 323 7.28 11.37 12.86
CA GLU A 323 7.86 11.55 14.18
C GLU A 323 9.27 12.14 14.06
N ALA A 324 9.49 13.25 14.77
CA ALA A 324 10.81 13.85 14.81
C ALA A 324 11.77 12.88 15.51
N LEU A 325 12.89 12.57 14.87
CA LEU A 325 13.97 11.85 15.55
C LEU A 325 14.50 12.75 16.68
N PRO A 326 14.61 12.22 17.92
CA PRO A 326 15.16 12.99 19.03
C PRO A 326 16.62 13.35 18.76
N PRO A 327 17.10 14.49 19.29
CA PRO A 327 18.52 14.82 19.24
C PRO A 327 19.34 13.79 20.01
N ALA A 328 20.59 13.54 19.58
CA ALA A 328 21.50 12.56 20.19
C ALA A 328 21.55 12.70 21.72
N ALA A 329 21.47 11.57 22.41
CA ALA A 329 21.11 11.49 23.80
C ALA A 329 22.22 11.90 24.78
N GLU A 330 21.83 12.65 25.81
CA GLU A 330 22.57 12.73 27.08
C GLU A 330 22.40 11.44 27.93
N PRO A 331 23.20 11.24 29.00
CA PRO A 331 23.12 10.05 29.83
C PRO A 331 21.71 9.75 30.37
N ILE A 332 21.35 8.48 30.43
CA ILE A 332 20.06 7.99 30.93
C ILE A 332 20.05 8.15 32.46
N GLY A 333 18.90 8.57 33.01
CA GLY A 333 18.67 8.66 34.46
C GLY A 333 18.41 7.32 35.12
N ASP A 334 17.87 7.32 36.33
CA ASP A 334 17.50 6.12 37.05
C ASP A 334 16.46 5.29 36.28
N ALA A 335 16.66 3.96 36.30
CA ALA A 335 15.79 3.03 35.60
C ALA A 335 14.42 2.96 36.29
N GLY A 336 13.41 3.59 35.72
CA GLY A 336 12.05 3.57 36.25
C GLY A 336 11.03 4.09 35.25
N ILE A 337 9.75 4.00 35.63
CA ILE A 337 8.63 4.58 34.90
C ILE A 337 7.90 5.54 35.83
N GLU A 338 7.57 6.73 35.36
CA GLU A 338 6.76 7.70 36.06
C GLU A 338 5.64 8.17 35.15
N LEU A 339 4.41 8.05 35.62
CA LEU A 339 3.23 8.70 35.05
C LEU A 339 2.74 9.70 36.10
N ASP A 340 2.50 10.95 35.71
CA ASP A 340 2.05 12.02 36.59
C ASP A 340 0.79 12.67 36.01
N ASP A 341 -0.35 12.45 36.68
CA ASP A 341 -1.70 12.95 36.33
C ASP A 341 -2.07 12.74 34.84
N VAL A 342 -1.76 11.55 34.31
CA VAL A 342 -1.91 11.21 32.90
C VAL A 342 -3.36 10.98 32.52
N THR A 343 -3.84 11.76 31.56
CA THR A 343 -5.13 11.56 30.88
C THR A 343 -4.89 11.36 29.40
N PHE A 344 -5.59 10.37 28.81
CA PHE A 344 -5.45 10.04 27.39
C PHE A 344 -6.69 9.39 26.81
N GLY A 345 -7.02 9.70 25.54
CA GLY A 345 -8.04 9.04 24.75
C GLY A 345 -7.64 8.88 23.27
N TYR A 346 -7.99 7.75 22.67
CA TYR A 346 -7.74 7.53 21.22
C TYR A 346 -8.60 8.44 20.33
N GLN A 347 -9.71 8.95 20.87
CA GLN A 347 -10.59 9.89 20.19
C GLN A 347 -10.79 11.15 21.07
N PRO A 348 -10.77 12.33 20.48
CA PRO A 348 -10.99 13.57 21.24
C PRO A 348 -12.31 13.51 22.03
N GLY A 349 -12.24 13.84 23.33
CA GLY A 349 -13.40 13.86 24.21
C GLY A 349 -13.84 12.51 24.77
N THR A 350 -13.14 11.42 24.46
CA THR A 350 -13.44 10.08 25.00
C THR A 350 -12.20 9.55 25.74
N PRO A 351 -11.96 9.97 27.00
CA PRO A 351 -10.80 9.52 27.74
C PRO A 351 -10.86 8.03 28.07
N VAL A 352 -9.74 7.34 27.88
CA VAL A 352 -9.53 5.93 28.27
C VAL A 352 -8.73 5.84 29.57
N LEU A 353 -7.81 6.77 29.80
CA LEU A 353 -7.12 6.97 31.07
C LEU A 353 -7.51 8.35 31.62
N CYS A 354 -7.76 8.42 32.91
CA CYS A 354 -8.20 9.62 33.62
C CYS A 354 -7.39 9.82 34.89
N ASP A 355 -6.54 10.86 34.90
CA ASP A 355 -5.74 11.28 36.07
C ASP A 355 -4.95 10.10 36.68
N VAL A 356 -4.22 9.33 35.84
CA VAL A 356 -3.44 8.17 36.27
C VAL A 356 -2.05 8.63 36.69
N SER A 357 -1.71 8.36 37.97
CA SER A 357 -0.35 8.53 38.50
C SER A 357 0.20 7.19 38.96
N LEU A 358 1.40 6.85 38.50
CA LEU A 358 2.07 5.59 38.80
C LEU A 358 3.58 5.78 38.75
N VAL A 359 4.29 5.34 39.77
CA VAL A 359 5.76 5.31 39.80
C VAL A 359 6.22 3.86 39.95
N VAL A 360 7.04 3.39 39.04
CA VAL A 360 7.69 2.05 39.13
C VAL A 360 9.20 2.28 39.31
N ARG A 361 9.74 1.74 40.38
CA ARG A 361 11.14 1.95 40.75
C ARG A 361 12.06 0.95 40.05
N PRO A 362 13.36 1.27 39.92
CA PRO A 362 14.36 0.30 39.45
C PRO A 362 14.31 -1.01 40.26
N GLY A 363 14.27 -2.14 39.56
CA GLY A 363 14.20 -3.47 40.18
C GLY A 363 12.85 -3.87 40.77
N GLU A 364 11.84 -3.02 40.68
CA GLU A 364 10.47 -3.28 41.14
C GLU A 364 9.64 -4.01 40.07
N ARG A 365 8.85 -5.00 40.49
CA ARG A 365 7.88 -5.72 39.67
C ARG A 365 6.47 -5.27 40.01
N VAL A 366 5.81 -4.61 39.08
CA VAL A 366 4.44 -4.12 39.25
C VAL A 366 3.51 -4.89 38.33
N ALA A 367 2.47 -5.50 38.90
CA ALA A 367 1.40 -6.14 38.13
C ALA A 367 0.20 -5.21 38.03
N ILE A 368 -0.26 -4.96 36.82
CA ILE A 368 -1.48 -4.21 36.54
C ILE A 368 -2.62 -5.18 36.30
N VAL A 369 -3.66 -5.11 37.12
CA VAL A 369 -4.86 -5.94 36.99
C VAL A 369 -6.10 -5.08 36.82
N GLY A 370 -7.16 -5.64 36.25
CA GLY A 370 -8.41 -4.93 36.05
C GLY A 370 -9.21 -5.52 34.90
N ARG A 371 -10.49 -5.23 34.83
CA ARG A 371 -11.38 -5.76 33.77
C ARG A 371 -10.93 -5.36 32.38
N THR A 372 -11.33 -6.11 31.36
CA THR A 372 -11.11 -5.75 29.95
C THR A 372 -11.71 -4.36 29.70
N GLY A 373 -10.96 -3.49 29.01
CA GLY A 373 -11.35 -2.09 28.78
C GLY A 373 -11.03 -1.12 29.92
N SER A 374 -10.35 -1.56 31.01
CA SER A 374 -9.96 -0.64 32.11
C SER A 374 -8.76 0.29 31.78
N GLY A 375 -8.13 0.14 30.58
CA GLY A 375 -7.02 1.01 30.15
C GLY A 375 -5.62 0.42 30.33
N LYS A 376 -5.46 -0.85 30.73
CA LYS A 376 -4.15 -1.49 31.01
C LYS A 376 -3.17 -1.43 29.83
N SER A 377 -3.57 -1.92 28.66
CA SER A 377 -2.73 -1.89 27.45
C SER A 377 -2.48 -0.45 26.95
N THR A 378 -3.43 0.46 27.19
CA THR A 378 -3.27 1.90 26.88
C THR A 378 -2.18 2.52 27.76
N LEU A 379 -2.13 2.15 29.04
CA LEU A 379 -1.07 2.58 29.94
C LEU A 379 0.31 2.13 29.45
N LEU A 380 0.44 0.85 29.04
CA LEU A 380 1.69 0.34 28.45
C LEU A 380 2.04 1.07 27.14
N ALA A 381 1.08 1.34 26.27
CA ALA A 381 1.30 2.08 25.02
C ALA A 381 1.83 3.50 25.25
N LEU A 382 1.34 4.19 26.30
CA LEU A 382 1.88 5.48 26.71
C LEU A 382 3.28 5.37 27.33
N ALA A 383 3.52 4.35 28.17
CA ALA A 383 4.81 4.11 28.77
C ALA A 383 5.91 3.84 27.74
N VAL A 384 5.57 3.13 26.63
CA VAL A 384 6.46 2.95 25.47
C VAL A 384 6.63 4.24 24.67
N GLY A 385 5.68 5.18 24.73
CA GLY A 385 5.66 6.38 23.90
C GLY A 385 5.03 6.18 22.52
N SER A 386 4.22 5.12 22.33
CA SER A 386 3.44 4.93 21.09
C SER A 386 2.46 6.09 20.86
N TYR A 387 1.97 6.68 21.95
CA TYR A 387 1.09 7.83 21.94
C TYR A 387 1.60 8.89 22.93
N PRO A 388 1.42 10.20 22.66
CA PRO A 388 1.58 11.23 23.65
C PRO A 388 0.35 11.27 24.57
N PRO A 389 0.46 11.59 25.86
CA PRO A 389 -0.69 11.85 26.70
C PRO A 389 -1.41 13.15 26.27
N ASP A 390 -2.73 13.24 26.50
CA ASP A 390 -3.51 14.47 26.28
C ASP A 390 -3.21 15.51 27.36
N SER A 391 -2.98 15.05 28.59
CA SER A 391 -2.49 15.86 29.71
C SER A 391 -1.67 15.01 30.67
N GLY A 392 -0.89 15.66 31.54
CA GLY A 392 0.07 15.01 32.43
C GLY A 392 1.39 14.71 31.73
N GLU A 393 2.25 13.94 32.37
CA GLU A 393 3.58 13.63 31.88
C GLU A 393 3.90 12.12 32.05
N VAL A 394 4.60 11.55 31.05
CA VAL A 394 5.13 10.18 31.09
C VAL A 394 6.63 10.26 30.96
N ARG A 395 7.35 9.62 31.92
CA ARG A 395 8.81 9.51 31.91
C ARG A 395 9.23 8.06 31.96
N LEU A 396 10.18 7.71 31.12
CA LEU A 396 10.83 6.41 31.02
C LEU A 396 12.33 6.62 31.25
N ALA A 397 12.88 6.05 32.30
CA ALA A 397 14.26 6.29 32.72
C ALA A 397 14.60 7.80 32.85
N GLY A 398 13.68 8.58 33.43
CA GLY A 398 13.81 10.01 33.63
C GLY A 398 13.59 10.90 32.42
N ARG A 399 13.17 10.33 31.26
CA ARG A 399 12.94 11.07 30.00
C ARG A 399 11.57 10.82 29.42
N THR A 400 11.09 11.75 28.61
CA THR A 400 9.92 11.51 27.76
C THR A 400 10.23 10.36 26.81
N PRO A 401 9.39 9.30 26.73
CA PRO A 401 9.69 8.11 25.92
C PRO A 401 10.03 8.39 24.44
N ARG A 402 9.47 9.46 23.88
CA ARG A 402 9.71 9.90 22.50
C ARG A 402 11.06 10.60 22.29
N ASP A 403 11.68 11.08 23.37
CA ASP A 403 12.97 11.77 23.32
C ASP A 403 14.16 10.80 23.50
N ILE A 404 13.89 9.49 23.57
CA ILE A 404 14.92 8.46 23.67
C ILE A 404 15.37 8.09 22.24
N ASP A 405 16.67 8.30 21.98
CA ASP A 405 17.32 7.99 20.71
C ASP A 405 17.23 6.50 20.34
N GLU A 406 17.06 6.18 19.06
CA GLU A 406 16.85 4.82 18.55
C GLU A 406 17.90 3.80 19.03
N PRO A 407 19.23 4.08 18.99
CA PRO A 407 20.24 3.14 19.46
C PRO A 407 20.14 2.83 20.96
N LEU A 408 19.64 3.76 21.76
CA LEU A 408 19.46 3.60 23.19
C LEU A 408 18.12 2.97 23.58
N ARG A 409 17.10 3.12 22.73
CA ARG A 409 15.73 2.73 23.03
C ARG A 409 15.62 1.26 23.44
N ARG A 410 16.31 0.34 22.76
CA ARG A 410 16.31 -1.09 23.07
C ARG A 410 16.99 -1.42 24.41
N ARG A 411 17.96 -0.59 24.83
CA ARG A 411 18.62 -0.70 26.14
C ARG A 411 17.82 -0.04 27.26
N VAL A 412 16.86 0.81 26.92
CA VAL A 412 15.98 1.43 27.90
C VAL A 412 14.73 0.61 28.10
N VAL A 413 14.08 0.16 27.03
CA VAL A 413 12.80 -0.53 27.12
C VAL A 413 12.76 -1.80 26.27
N GLY A 414 12.39 -2.91 26.92
CA GLY A 414 11.97 -4.15 26.27
C GLY A 414 10.45 -4.27 26.32
N VAL A 415 9.84 -4.72 25.25
CA VAL A 415 8.38 -4.88 25.16
C VAL A 415 8.03 -6.26 24.65
N VAL A 416 7.15 -6.94 25.36
CA VAL A 416 6.53 -8.20 24.92
C VAL A 416 5.04 -7.92 24.70
N PRO A 417 4.60 -7.81 23.45
CA PRO A 417 3.19 -7.51 23.13
C PRO A 417 2.30 -8.74 23.30
N GLN A 418 1.01 -8.54 23.47
CA GLN A 418 -0.01 -9.59 23.52
C GLN A 418 0.02 -10.48 22.26
N HIS A 419 0.08 -9.88 21.08
CA HIS A 419 0.18 -10.57 19.80
C HIS A 419 1.60 -10.50 19.26
N VAL A 420 2.30 -11.65 19.33
CA VAL A 420 3.68 -11.73 18.85
C VAL A 420 3.75 -11.81 17.35
N GLN A 421 4.37 -10.81 16.74
CA GLN A 421 4.72 -10.81 15.32
C GLN A 421 6.14 -11.37 15.13
N LEU A 422 6.25 -12.43 14.32
CA LEU A 422 7.54 -12.88 13.77
C LEU A 422 7.74 -12.28 12.38
N PHE A 423 8.95 -11.85 12.12
CA PHE A 423 9.37 -11.36 10.81
C PHE A 423 9.94 -12.50 9.98
N SER A 424 9.78 -12.42 8.66
CA SER A 424 10.44 -13.34 7.73
C SER A 424 11.95 -13.12 7.81
N GLY A 425 12.68 -14.13 8.24
CA GLY A 425 14.11 -14.07 8.50
C GLY A 425 14.54 -15.20 9.43
N THR A 426 15.78 -15.21 9.85
CA THR A 426 16.33 -16.22 10.74
C THR A 426 15.83 -16.06 12.18
N LEU A 427 16.06 -17.07 13.03
CA LEU A 427 15.83 -16.94 14.47
C LEU A 427 16.67 -15.80 15.04
N ARG A 428 17.94 -15.67 14.62
CA ARG A 428 18.82 -14.54 14.95
C ARG A 428 18.17 -13.20 14.61
N ASP A 429 17.72 -13.02 13.37
CA ASP A 429 17.10 -11.77 12.91
C ASP A 429 15.86 -11.43 13.75
N ASN A 430 15.09 -12.45 14.15
CA ASN A 430 13.90 -12.26 14.97
C ASN A 430 14.22 -11.87 16.41
N VAL A 431 15.36 -12.26 16.97
CA VAL A 431 15.79 -11.87 18.31
C VAL A 431 16.49 -10.51 18.28
N THR A 432 17.42 -10.30 17.32
CA THR A 432 18.22 -9.07 17.24
C THR A 432 17.49 -7.91 16.57
N LEU A 433 16.45 -8.18 15.76
CA LEU A 433 15.81 -7.21 14.84
C LEU A 433 16.83 -6.54 13.89
N GLY A 434 17.87 -7.28 13.48
CA GLY A 434 18.90 -6.78 12.57
C GLY A 434 19.96 -5.89 13.24
N ASP A 435 20.00 -5.84 14.57
CA ASP A 435 21.04 -5.10 15.30
C ASP A 435 22.37 -5.86 15.27
N GLU A 436 23.31 -5.40 14.47
CA GLU A 436 24.64 -5.98 14.32
C GLU A 436 25.53 -5.83 15.58
N GLY A 437 25.15 -4.98 16.52
CA GLY A 437 25.84 -4.80 17.79
C GLY A 437 25.59 -5.92 18.78
N ILE A 438 24.61 -6.81 18.54
CA ILE A 438 24.29 -7.95 19.40
C ILE A 438 25.02 -9.20 18.91
N SER A 439 25.91 -9.74 19.76
CA SER A 439 26.69 -10.93 19.41
C SER A 439 25.87 -12.22 19.44
N ASP A 440 26.29 -13.23 18.68
CA ASP A 440 25.68 -14.57 18.72
C ASP A 440 25.73 -15.21 20.11
N GLU A 441 26.74 -14.88 20.89
CA GLU A 441 26.87 -15.31 22.27
C GLU A 441 25.74 -14.79 23.13
N ALA A 442 25.46 -13.46 23.04
CA ALA A 442 24.37 -12.82 23.75
C ALA A 442 23.00 -13.40 23.33
N VAL A 443 22.84 -13.71 22.04
CA VAL A 443 21.61 -14.37 21.55
C VAL A 443 21.45 -15.76 22.17
N ARG A 444 22.50 -16.58 22.20
CA ARG A 444 22.45 -17.93 22.79
C ARG A 444 22.20 -17.89 24.30
N GLU A 445 22.87 -16.99 25.02
CA GLU A 445 22.67 -16.80 26.46
C GLU A 445 21.22 -16.38 26.75
N THR A 446 20.68 -15.47 25.98
CA THR A 446 19.28 -15.03 26.13
C THR A 446 18.29 -16.14 25.77
N LEU A 447 18.53 -16.92 24.71
CA LEU A 447 17.69 -18.07 24.37
C LEU A 447 17.74 -19.16 25.47
N ALA A 448 18.91 -19.40 26.10
CA ALA A 448 19.02 -20.30 27.23
C ALA A 448 18.27 -19.77 28.47
N LEU A 449 18.36 -18.45 28.72
CA LEU A 449 17.64 -17.80 29.82
C LEU A 449 16.11 -18.00 29.70
N VAL A 450 15.56 -17.87 28.49
CA VAL A 450 14.11 -18.05 28.24
C VAL A 450 13.72 -19.52 28.01
N GLY A 451 14.65 -20.48 28.11
CA GLY A 451 14.38 -21.92 27.93
C GLY A 451 14.18 -22.36 26.47
N LEU A 452 14.76 -21.63 25.51
CA LEU A 452 14.73 -21.95 24.06
C LEU A 452 16.06 -22.57 23.55
N ASP A 453 17.03 -22.88 24.43
CA ASP A 453 18.30 -23.50 24.05
C ASP A 453 18.11 -24.86 23.37
N GLY A 454 17.20 -25.69 23.88
CA GLY A 454 16.83 -26.97 23.29
C GLY A 454 16.19 -26.83 21.92
N LEU A 455 15.35 -25.80 21.70
CA LEU A 455 14.77 -25.49 20.40
C LEU A 455 15.88 -25.05 19.43
N ALA A 456 16.72 -24.09 19.82
CA ALA A 456 17.78 -23.58 18.95
C ALA A 456 18.75 -24.67 18.51
N ALA A 457 19.04 -25.65 19.39
CA ALA A 457 19.87 -26.81 19.08
C ALA A 457 19.17 -27.83 18.16
N ALA A 458 17.85 -27.95 18.23
CA ALA A 458 17.06 -28.88 17.42
C ALA A 458 16.69 -28.33 16.02
N LEU A 459 16.84 -27.04 15.79
CA LEU A 459 16.57 -26.41 14.50
C LEU A 459 17.63 -26.81 13.45
N PRO A 460 17.28 -27.03 12.18
CA PRO A 460 18.20 -27.54 11.15
C PRO A 460 19.46 -26.72 10.95
N GLU A 461 19.38 -25.41 11.07
CA GLU A 461 20.50 -24.47 10.88
C GLU A 461 20.76 -23.62 12.14
N GLY A 462 20.27 -24.07 13.32
CA GLY A 462 20.43 -23.35 14.57
C GLY A 462 19.85 -21.93 14.52
N LEU A 463 20.67 -20.93 14.86
CA LEU A 463 20.26 -19.51 14.83
C LEU A 463 19.96 -19.00 13.42
N ASP A 464 20.50 -19.62 12.38
CA ASP A 464 20.30 -19.23 10.98
C ASP A 464 19.07 -19.88 10.33
N THR A 465 18.33 -20.71 11.09
CA THR A 465 17.08 -21.29 10.63
C THR A 465 16.05 -20.20 10.32
N VAL A 466 15.53 -20.20 9.09
CA VAL A 466 14.50 -19.26 8.65
C VAL A 466 13.16 -19.62 9.30
N LEU A 467 12.56 -18.67 9.99
CA LEU A 467 11.26 -18.80 10.64
C LEU A 467 10.12 -18.37 9.71
N LEU A 468 8.96 -19.04 9.87
CA LEU A 468 7.74 -18.65 9.18
C LEU A 468 7.21 -17.35 9.80
N GLY A 469 7.28 -16.25 9.03
CA GLY A 469 6.71 -14.96 9.42
C GLY A 469 5.19 -14.92 9.25
N GLY A 470 4.54 -13.90 9.81
CA GLY A 470 3.08 -13.71 9.76
C GLY A 470 2.49 -13.51 8.36
N GLY A 471 3.32 -13.22 7.33
CA GLY A 471 2.91 -13.05 5.94
C GLY A 471 2.88 -14.35 5.10
N GLY A 472 3.14 -15.51 5.71
CA GLY A 472 3.30 -16.78 4.98
C GLY A 472 4.68 -16.91 4.31
N GLY A 473 4.94 -18.03 3.65
CA GLY A 473 6.22 -18.30 2.99
C GLY A 473 6.79 -19.66 3.39
N ALA A 474 8.05 -19.94 3.02
CA ALA A 474 8.77 -21.13 3.42
C ALA A 474 9.57 -20.80 4.70
N GLY A 475 9.39 -21.59 5.76
CA GLY A 475 10.11 -21.42 7.01
C GLY A 475 9.66 -22.41 8.07
N PHE A 476 10.38 -22.44 9.19
CA PHE A 476 10.04 -23.27 10.33
C PHE A 476 8.92 -22.62 11.16
N ALA A 477 7.84 -23.35 11.42
CA ALA A 477 6.72 -22.86 12.20
C ALA A 477 6.94 -23.10 13.69
N LEU A 478 6.89 -22.05 14.50
CA LEU A 478 6.94 -22.12 15.96
C LEU A 478 5.54 -22.27 16.56
N SER A 479 5.45 -22.98 17.69
CA SER A 479 4.23 -23.01 18.53
C SER A 479 3.92 -21.61 19.09
N ALA A 480 2.69 -21.39 19.57
CA ALA A 480 2.33 -20.11 20.20
C ALA A 480 3.23 -19.77 21.39
N GLY A 481 3.50 -20.76 22.27
CA GLY A 481 4.42 -20.59 23.39
C GLY A 481 5.85 -20.27 22.96
N GLN A 482 6.38 -20.98 21.95
CA GLN A 482 7.72 -20.70 21.42
C GLN A 482 7.81 -19.28 20.82
N ARG A 483 6.78 -18.84 20.11
CA ARG A 483 6.73 -17.44 19.61
C ARG A 483 6.80 -16.43 20.75
N GLN A 484 6.09 -16.69 21.84
CA GLN A 484 6.09 -15.82 23.02
C GLN A 484 7.46 -15.75 23.67
N LEU A 485 8.15 -16.91 23.81
CA LEU A 485 9.52 -16.97 24.34
C LEU A 485 10.53 -16.28 23.42
N VAL A 486 10.36 -16.35 22.09
CA VAL A 486 11.18 -15.55 21.13
C VAL A 486 10.93 -14.06 21.32
N ALA A 487 9.70 -13.63 21.56
CA ALA A 487 9.41 -12.22 21.85
C ALA A 487 10.03 -11.76 23.17
N LEU A 488 10.04 -12.64 24.18
CA LEU A 488 10.73 -12.36 25.45
C LEU A 488 12.25 -12.27 25.23
N ALA A 489 12.85 -13.22 24.48
CA ALA A 489 14.26 -13.15 24.12
C ALA A 489 14.61 -11.84 23.36
N ARG A 490 13.76 -11.43 22.40
CA ARG A 490 13.87 -10.16 21.69
C ARG A 490 13.89 -8.95 22.62
N ALA A 491 13.05 -8.98 23.65
CA ALA A 491 12.97 -7.90 24.63
C ALA A 491 14.17 -7.86 25.57
N LEU A 492 14.74 -9.04 25.92
CA LEU A 492 15.81 -9.16 26.91
C LEU A 492 17.23 -9.06 26.34
N VAL A 493 17.43 -9.39 25.07
CA VAL A 493 18.78 -9.52 24.47
C VAL A 493 19.60 -8.23 24.52
N ALA A 494 18.95 -7.07 24.60
CA ALA A 494 19.59 -5.75 24.74
C ALA A 494 19.77 -5.31 26.21
N GLU A 495 19.46 -6.18 27.19
CA GLU A 495 19.53 -5.90 28.64
C GLU A 495 18.78 -4.60 29.02
N PRO A 496 17.44 -4.50 28.82
CA PRO A 496 16.72 -3.27 29.03
C PRO A 496 16.64 -2.85 30.50
N LEU A 497 16.55 -1.54 30.74
CA LEU A 497 16.33 -0.98 32.09
C LEU A 497 14.88 -1.16 32.55
N VAL A 498 13.94 -1.21 31.60
CA VAL A 498 12.50 -1.36 31.85
C VAL A 498 11.96 -2.45 30.94
N LEU A 499 11.13 -3.34 31.48
CA LEU A 499 10.44 -4.38 30.72
C LEU A 499 8.92 -4.22 30.85
N LEU A 500 8.25 -4.14 29.72
CA LEU A 500 6.80 -4.04 29.63
C LEU A 500 6.22 -5.33 29.02
N LEU A 501 5.31 -5.97 29.75
CA LEU A 501 4.72 -7.24 29.37
C LEU A 501 3.20 -7.07 29.25
N ASP A 502 2.65 -7.21 28.02
CA ASP A 502 1.21 -7.18 27.79
C ASP A 502 0.70 -8.60 27.59
N GLU A 503 -0.03 -9.16 28.58
CA GLU A 503 -0.64 -10.51 28.55
C GLU A 503 0.30 -11.63 28.09
N ALA A 504 1.57 -11.53 28.41
CA ALA A 504 2.63 -12.38 27.87
C ALA A 504 2.45 -13.89 28.13
N THR A 505 1.49 -14.32 28.95
CA THR A 505 1.29 -15.72 29.34
C THR A 505 -0.08 -16.32 28.98
N ALA A 506 -0.98 -15.54 28.37
CA ALA A 506 -2.37 -15.98 28.13
C ALA A 506 -2.50 -17.17 27.15
N ALA A 507 -1.58 -17.28 26.17
CA ALA A 507 -1.62 -18.28 25.11
C ALA A 507 -0.55 -19.41 25.26
N ILE A 508 0.09 -19.52 26.44
CA ILE A 508 1.23 -20.41 26.66
C ILE A 508 0.79 -21.68 27.39
N ASP A 509 1.33 -22.85 27.00
CA ASP A 509 1.21 -24.10 27.72
C ASP A 509 1.95 -24.04 29.07
N ALA A 510 1.57 -24.93 30.02
CA ALA A 510 2.12 -24.89 31.39
C ALA A 510 3.64 -25.02 31.46
N SER A 511 4.30 -25.72 30.52
CA SER A 511 5.77 -25.87 30.50
C SER A 511 6.46 -24.59 30.04
N SER A 512 5.94 -23.93 29.02
CA SER A 512 6.42 -22.64 28.51
C SER A 512 6.15 -21.50 29.51
N ASP A 513 5.01 -21.54 30.24
CA ASP A 513 4.71 -20.60 31.32
C ASP A 513 5.70 -20.71 32.46
N ALA A 514 6.09 -21.96 32.86
CA ALA A 514 7.11 -22.17 33.85
C ALA A 514 8.48 -21.61 33.42
N SER A 515 8.88 -21.83 32.16
CA SER A 515 10.13 -21.27 31.60
C SER A 515 10.08 -19.74 31.56
N PHE A 516 8.94 -19.18 31.15
CA PHE A 516 8.72 -17.72 31.11
C PHE A 516 8.86 -17.11 32.51
N ARG A 517 8.21 -17.70 33.56
CA ARG A 517 8.33 -17.21 34.93
C ARG A 517 9.74 -17.42 35.50
N ALA A 518 10.40 -18.54 35.19
CA ALA A 518 11.78 -18.77 35.61
C ALA A 518 12.71 -17.72 35.00
N ALA A 519 12.57 -17.42 33.71
CA ALA A 519 13.34 -16.38 33.06
C ALA A 519 13.08 -14.99 33.69
N LEU A 520 11.85 -14.72 34.09
CA LEU A 520 11.51 -13.51 34.83
C LEU A 520 12.01 -13.49 36.26
N ALA A 521 12.18 -14.64 36.93
CA ALA A 521 12.67 -14.72 38.30
C ALA A 521 14.20 -14.73 38.40
N ASP A 522 14.91 -15.13 37.32
CA ASP A 522 16.35 -15.27 37.30
C ASP A 522 17.06 -13.94 37.02
N SER A 523 18.22 -13.83 37.33
CA SER A 523 19.36 -12.93 37.19
C SER A 523 19.27 -11.61 36.42
N ALA A 524 18.40 -11.44 35.40
CA ALA A 524 18.24 -10.17 34.70
C ALA A 524 17.74 -9.04 35.62
N TRP A 525 16.97 -9.42 36.63
CA TRP A 525 16.34 -8.54 37.62
C TRP A 525 17.30 -8.14 38.75
N SER A 526 18.32 -8.93 39.00
CA SER A 526 19.39 -8.56 39.95
C SER A 526 20.16 -7.30 39.49
N LYS A 527 20.03 -6.91 38.23
CA LYS A 527 20.67 -5.73 37.65
C LYS A 527 19.82 -4.43 37.74
N GLY A 528 18.65 -4.48 38.38
CA GLY A 528 17.84 -3.30 38.61
C GLY A 528 16.83 -2.95 37.51
N CYS A 529 16.41 -3.90 36.65
CA CYS A 529 15.37 -3.70 35.67
C CYS A 529 13.99 -3.51 36.31
N ALA A 530 13.26 -2.46 35.97
CA ALA A 530 11.89 -2.27 36.37
C ALA A 530 10.94 -3.07 35.48
N VAL A 531 9.93 -3.74 36.08
CA VAL A 531 8.97 -4.57 35.32
C VAL A 531 7.56 -4.10 35.52
N VAL A 532 6.86 -3.89 34.41
CA VAL A 532 5.42 -3.70 34.42
C VAL A 532 4.76 -4.80 33.61
N MET A 533 3.86 -5.55 34.24
CA MET A 533 3.15 -6.62 33.59
C MET A 533 1.64 -6.44 33.69
N VAL A 534 0.95 -6.58 32.59
CA VAL A 534 -0.52 -6.75 32.60
C VAL A 534 -0.82 -8.21 32.89
N ALA A 535 -1.44 -8.45 34.04
CA ALA A 535 -1.73 -9.81 34.50
C ALA A 535 -3.20 -10.15 34.28
N HIS A 536 -3.45 -11.25 33.55
CA HIS A 536 -4.76 -11.88 33.35
C HIS A 536 -4.99 -13.08 34.27
N ARG A 537 -3.93 -13.52 34.98
CA ARG A 537 -4.01 -14.55 36.00
C ARG A 537 -3.59 -13.97 37.33
N ILE A 538 -4.36 -14.19 38.35
CA ILE A 538 -4.06 -13.72 39.70
C ILE A 538 -2.75 -14.35 40.24
N SER A 539 -2.42 -15.57 39.83
CA SER A 539 -1.13 -16.20 40.17
C SER A 539 0.04 -15.34 39.71
N THR A 540 0.00 -14.76 38.52
CA THR A 540 1.04 -13.85 38.02
C THR A 540 1.10 -12.54 38.80
N ALA A 541 -0.06 -12.00 39.20
CA ALA A 541 -0.12 -10.78 40.00
C ALA A 541 0.39 -11.01 41.44
N ARG A 542 0.23 -12.21 42.00
CA ARG A 542 0.75 -12.58 43.34
C ARG A 542 2.27 -12.67 43.40
N ASP A 543 2.94 -12.93 42.26
CA ASP A 543 4.39 -12.99 42.16
C ASP A 543 5.06 -11.62 42.05
N ALA A 544 4.27 -10.54 41.90
CA ALA A 544 4.76 -9.17 41.82
C ALA A 544 5.01 -8.56 43.19
N ASP A 545 5.91 -7.58 43.26
CA ASP A 545 6.20 -6.85 44.49
C ASP A 545 5.06 -5.92 44.89
N ARG A 546 4.34 -5.37 43.86
CA ARG A 546 3.20 -4.49 44.01
C ARG A 546 2.16 -4.74 42.91
N VAL A 547 0.91 -4.61 43.28
CA VAL A 547 -0.23 -4.72 42.38
C VAL A 547 -0.93 -3.38 42.29
N VAL A 548 -1.32 -3.02 41.06
CA VAL A 548 -2.13 -1.83 40.73
C VAL A 548 -3.42 -2.31 40.12
N VAL A 549 -4.55 -1.97 40.72
CA VAL A 549 -5.88 -2.31 40.19
C VAL A 549 -6.43 -1.14 39.43
N MET A 550 -6.77 -1.36 38.16
CA MET A 550 -7.38 -0.35 37.28
C MET A 550 -8.86 -0.62 37.06
N GLU A 551 -9.69 0.41 37.19
CA GLU A 551 -11.10 0.38 36.86
C GLU A 551 -11.51 1.68 36.17
N ALA A 552 -12.22 1.60 35.02
CA ALA A 552 -12.70 2.75 34.25
C ALA A 552 -11.62 3.84 34.01
N GLY A 553 -10.42 3.42 33.65
CA GLY A 553 -9.31 4.32 33.32
C GLY A 553 -8.61 4.96 34.53
N ARG A 554 -8.88 4.52 35.75
CA ARG A 554 -8.28 5.06 36.98
C ARG A 554 -7.60 3.97 37.80
N VAL A 555 -6.59 4.33 38.56
CA VAL A 555 -6.03 3.46 39.60
C VAL A 555 -6.96 3.54 40.82
N VAL A 556 -7.50 2.38 41.25
CA VAL A 556 -8.45 2.31 42.36
C VAL A 556 -7.84 1.66 43.61
N GLU A 557 -6.89 0.76 43.46
CA GLU A 557 -6.16 0.12 44.56
C GLU A 557 -4.69 -0.04 44.16
N GLU A 558 -3.81 0.10 45.14
CA GLU A 558 -2.37 -0.08 44.99
C GLU A 558 -1.76 -0.61 46.29
N GLY A 559 -0.95 -1.66 46.22
CA GLY A 559 -0.32 -2.23 47.41
C GLY A 559 0.34 -3.57 47.14
N THR A 560 0.91 -4.20 48.19
CA THR A 560 1.40 -5.56 48.05
C THR A 560 0.25 -6.56 47.87
N PRO A 561 0.44 -7.69 47.15
CA PRO A 561 -0.63 -8.68 46.94
C PRO A 561 -1.26 -9.12 48.26
N GLY A 562 -0.46 -9.33 49.31
CA GLY A 562 -0.93 -9.74 50.64
C GLY A 562 -1.81 -8.69 51.33
N ASP A 563 -1.40 -7.44 51.31
CA ASP A 563 -2.14 -6.33 51.91
C ASP A 563 -3.50 -6.12 51.19
N LEU A 564 -3.51 -6.18 49.86
CA LEU A 564 -4.72 -6.01 49.07
C LEU A 564 -5.74 -7.14 49.27
N VAL A 565 -5.27 -8.39 49.43
CA VAL A 565 -6.15 -9.51 49.80
C VAL A 565 -6.71 -9.32 51.22
N ALA A 566 -5.87 -8.89 52.18
CA ALA A 566 -6.30 -8.63 53.55
C ALA A 566 -7.27 -7.46 53.67
N ALA A 567 -7.15 -6.44 52.82
CA ALA A 567 -8.05 -5.29 52.76
C ALA A 567 -9.47 -5.65 52.27
N GLY A 568 -9.66 -6.80 51.61
CA GLY A 568 -10.97 -7.26 51.15
C GLY A 568 -11.58 -6.41 50.02
N GLY A 569 -10.74 -5.68 49.29
CA GLY A 569 -11.14 -4.77 48.22
C GLY A 569 -11.36 -5.46 46.86
N ARG A 570 -11.17 -4.70 45.78
CA ARG A 570 -11.33 -5.19 44.39
C ARG A 570 -10.36 -6.32 44.05
N PHE A 571 -9.09 -6.21 44.44
CA PHE A 571 -8.10 -7.27 44.22
C PHE A 571 -8.48 -8.56 44.93
N ALA A 572 -8.95 -8.49 46.18
CA ALA A 572 -9.41 -9.65 46.92
C ALA A 572 -10.62 -10.34 46.26
N ALA A 573 -11.56 -9.55 45.71
CA ALA A 573 -12.69 -10.06 44.96
C ALA A 573 -12.26 -10.78 43.67
N LEU A 574 -11.31 -10.19 42.92
CA LEU A 574 -10.74 -10.82 41.73
C LEU A 574 -10.00 -12.13 42.07
N ALA A 575 -9.24 -12.14 43.18
CA ALA A 575 -8.52 -13.31 43.66
C ALA A 575 -9.48 -14.45 44.06
N ALA A 576 -10.59 -14.13 44.71
CA ALA A 576 -11.61 -15.12 45.09
C ALA A 576 -12.32 -15.71 43.86
N LEU A 577 -12.56 -14.93 42.82
CA LEU A 577 -13.13 -15.42 41.56
C LEU A 577 -12.18 -16.39 40.84
N ASP A 578 -10.90 -16.06 40.74
CA ASP A 578 -9.86 -16.91 40.14
C ASP A 578 -9.72 -18.24 40.91
N GLU A 579 -9.72 -18.21 42.24
CA GLU A 579 -9.70 -19.42 43.09
C GLU A 579 -10.95 -20.30 42.92
N ALA A 580 -12.10 -19.67 42.60
CA ALA A 580 -13.33 -20.39 42.28
C ALA A 580 -13.38 -20.94 40.84
N GLY A 581 -12.31 -20.71 40.04
CA GLY A 581 -12.21 -21.16 38.65
C GLY A 581 -13.03 -20.32 37.66
N TRP A 582 -13.41 -19.10 38.03
CA TRP A 582 -14.14 -18.17 37.17
C TRP A 582 -13.19 -17.17 36.52
N SER A 583 -13.36 -16.96 35.21
CA SER A 583 -12.67 -15.86 34.50
C SER A 583 -13.36 -14.55 34.86
N TRP A 584 -12.66 -13.67 35.58
CA TRP A 584 -13.16 -12.34 35.97
C TRP A 584 -13.23 -11.34 34.81
N GLU A 585 -12.74 -11.74 33.63
CA GLU A 585 -12.77 -10.90 32.41
C GLU A 585 -14.06 -11.02 31.61
N GLU A 586 -14.76 -12.16 31.70
CA GLU A 586 -15.90 -12.51 30.85
C GLU A 586 -17.25 -11.99 31.36
N GLN A 587 -17.34 -11.38 32.53
CA GLN A 587 -18.61 -10.80 32.97
C GLN A 587 -18.88 -9.49 32.25
N PRO A 588 -19.99 -9.39 31.47
CA PRO A 588 -20.38 -8.10 30.89
C PRO A 588 -20.62 -7.08 32.03
N PRO A 589 -20.38 -5.79 31.80
CA PRO A 589 -20.77 -4.75 32.77
C PRO A 589 -22.25 -4.95 33.09
N GLU A 590 -22.64 -4.84 34.36
CA GLU A 590 -24.03 -4.67 34.72
C GLU A 590 -24.53 -3.45 33.95
N THR A 591 -25.15 -3.70 32.81
CA THR A 591 -25.90 -2.70 32.07
C THR A 591 -27.08 -2.33 32.92
N ASP A 592 -27.03 -1.16 33.52
CA ASP A 592 -28.21 -0.47 34.03
C ASP A 592 -29.21 -0.41 32.85
N HIS A 593 -30.23 -1.28 32.92
CA HIS A 593 -31.27 -1.44 31.90
C HIS A 593 -32.23 -0.24 31.86
N GLN A 594 -31.71 1.00 31.78
CA GLN A 594 -32.55 2.20 31.75
C GLN A 594 -32.54 2.97 30.42
N TYR A 595 -31.76 2.55 29.41
CA TYR A 595 -31.77 3.24 28.12
C TYR A 595 -31.86 2.28 26.93
N LEU A 596 -33.03 1.66 26.72
CA LEU A 596 -33.47 1.14 25.41
C LEU A 596 -34.98 0.82 25.50
N GLN A 597 -35.83 1.84 25.64
CA GLN A 597 -37.14 1.80 25.04
C GLN A 597 -37.04 2.52 23.69
N PRO A 598 -37.29 1.84 22.57
CA PRO A 598 -37.50 2.53 21.32
C PRO A 598 -38.83 3.29 21.39
N ASP A 599 -38.81 4.59 21.16
CA ASP A 599 -40.02 5.36 20.89
C ASP A 599 -40.77 4.74 19.71
N GLU A 600 -41.97 4.25 19.97
CA GLU A 600 -42.93 3.90 18.91
C GLU A 600 -43.24 5.16 18.08
N PRO A 601 -43.20 5.12 16.76
CA PRO A 601 -43.68 6.22 15.96
C PRO A 601 -45.21 6.31 16.08
N GLU A 602 -45.72 7.41 16.64
CA GLU A 602 -47.13 7.79 16.52
C GLU A 602 -47.55 7.92 15.05
N ASP A 603 -48.56 7.17 14.67
CA ASP A 603 -49.34 7.30 13.45
C ASP A 603 -49.86 8.73 13.25
N ARG A 604 -49.42 9.38 12.14
CA ARG A 604 -50.27 10.31 11.35
C ARG A 604 -49.78 10.41 9.92
#